data_a8b736dd4e85e48b0b0d7a77c9f9be44
#
_entry.id   a8b736dd4e85e48b0b0d7a77c9f9be44
#
_cell.length_a   1.000
_cell.length_b   1.000
_cell.length_c   1.000
_cell.angle_alpha   90.00
_cell.angle_beta   90.00
_cell.angle_gamma   90.00
#
_symmetry.space_group_name_H-M   'P 1'
#
loop_
_entity.id
_entity.type
_entity.pdbx_description
1 polymer ?
#
loop_
_entity_poly.entity_id
_entity_poly.type
_entity_poly.pdbx_seq_one_letter_code
_entity_poly.pdbx_strand_id
1 'polypeptide(L)'
;MSAARQAPDILSAEFAADPYPAYRVLREEEPLFWHEAMRSYVVSRYEDVERVFKDRRAEFTTDNYSWQLEPVHGRTILQLDGREHAVRRALVAPAFRGADLQEKFLPVIERNSRELVDAFRGKGSADIVGDYATRFPVNVIADMLGLDRADRSRFHGWYTTVIAFLGNLTGDPEVTAAGERTRVEFAEYMIPVIRERRADPGDDLLSVLCAAEVDGVRMSDEDIKAFCSLLLAAGGETTDKAIASILANLLAHPDQLAAVREDRALIAAAFAETLRYTPPVHMIMRQSATEVEFSGGVVPAGATVTCLIGAANRDTRRYRDPDRFDIFRDDLSTTSAFSAAADHLAFALGRHFCVGALLAKAEVETGLNHLLDALPDLRLADGFDPVERGVFTRGPQSLPVRFTPTPA
;
A
#
# COMPACT_ATOMS: atom_id res chain seq x y z
N MET A 1 15.91 -41.47 -4.00
CA MET A 1 14.82 -40.58 -4.39
C MET A 1 14.57 -39.68 -3.20
N SER A 2 15.02 -38.42 -3.24
CA SER A 2 14.69 -37.42 -2.22
C SER A 2 13.18 -37.18 -2.28
N ALA A 3 12.48 -37.29 -1.15
CA ALA A 3 11.08 -36.90 -1.08
C ALA A 3 10.98 -35.45 -1.60
N ALA A 4 10.15 -35.21 -2.60
CA ALA A 4 9.90 -33.84 -3.08
C ALA A 4 9.45 -33.01 -1.86
N ARG A 5 10.24 -32.05 -1.48
CA ARG A 5 9.91 -31.14 -0.38
C ARG A 5 8.69 -30.35 -0.84
N GLN A 6 7.62 -30.42 -0.10
CA GLN A 6 6.40 -29.67 -0.42
C GLN A 6 6.70 -28.18 -0.24
N ALA A 7 6.33 -27.36 -1.24
CA ALA A 7 6.46 -25.90 -1.15
C ALA A 7 5.73 -25.38 0.11
N PRO A 8 6.27 -24.34 0.78
CA PRO A 8 5.60 -23.76 1.94
C PRO A 8 4.18 -23.27 1.60
N ASP A 9 3.23 -23.54 2.50
CA ASP A 9 1.87 -23.00 2.38
C ASP A 9 1.85 -21.51 2.76
N ILE A 10 1.72 -20.66 1.74
CA ILE A 10 1.74 -19.19 1.90
C ILE A 10 0.44 -18.62 2.49
N LEU A 11 -0.57 -19.43 2.78
CA LEU A 11 -1.78 -19.04 3.50
C LEU A 11 -1.79 -19.55 4.94
N SER A 12 -0.75 -20.25 5.38
CA SER A 12 -0.66 -20.80 6.74
C SER A 12 -0.53 -19.68 7.80
N ALA A 13 -0.96 -19.99 9.03
CA ALA A 13 -0.76 -19.10 10.16
C ALA A 13 0.73 -18.86 10.48
N GLU A 14 1.57 -19.87 10.23
CA GLU A 14 3.03 -19.76 10.38
C GLU A 14 3.62 -18.75 9.38
N PHE A 15 3.21 -18.86 8.11
CA PHE A 15 3.60 -17.88 7.09
C PHE A 15 3.11 -16.46 7.42
N ALA A 16 1.86 -16.33 7.86
CA ALA A 16 1.31 -15.02 8.28
C ALA A 16 2.06 -14.44 9.50
N ALA A 17 2.64 -15.30 10.34
CA ALA A 17 3.47 -14.87 11.47
C ALA A 17 4.86 -14.40 11.03
N ASP A 18 5.59 -15.22 10.26
CA ASP A 18 6.91 -14.90 9.72
C ASP A 18 7.12 -15.54 8.33
N PRO A 19 6.95 -14.81 7.23
CA PRO A 19 7.09 -15.33 5.87
C PRO A 19 8.54 -15.47 5.40
N TYR A 20 9.50 -14.81 6.05
CA TYR A 20 10.86 -14.66 5.51
C TYR A 20 11.65 -15.97 5.38
N PRO A 21 11.55 -16.93 6.31
CA PRO A 21 12.14 -18.26 6.12
C PRO A 21 11.55 -19.00 4.91
N ALA A 22 10.22 -18.92 4.74
CA ALA A 22 9.54 -19.51 3.58
C ALA A 22 9.94 -18.82 2.27
N TYR A 23 10.03 -17.50 2.25
CA TYR A 23 10.51 -16.74 1.09
C TYR A 23 11.90 -17.15 0.62
N ARG A 24 12.81 -17.45 1.55
CA ARG A 24 14.15 -17.94 1.21
C ARG A 24 14.06 -19.29 0.50
N VAL A 25 13.32 -20.23 1.04
CA VAL A 25 13.11 -21.55 0.41
C VAL A 25 12.51 -21.41 -0.97
N LEU A 26 11.47 -20.57 -1.12
CA LEU A 26 10.81 -20.36 -2.41
C LEU A 26 11.78 -19.77 -3.45
N ARG A 27 12.58 -18.76 -3.11
CA ARG A 27 13.55 -18.18 -4.06
C ARG A 27 14.62 -19.16 -4.50
N GLU A 28 15.11 -19.99 -3.58
CA GLU A 28 16.26 -20.86 -3.85
C GLU A 28 15.84 -22.20 -4.48
N GLU A 29 14.80 -22.81 -3.98
CA GLU A 29 14.44 -24.20 -4.29
C GLU A 29 13.20 -24.29 -5.19
N GLU A 30 12.17 -23.43 -4.98
CA GLU A 30 10.87 -23.50 -5.66
C GLU A 30 10.46 -22.09 -6.20
N PRO A 31 11.23 -21.49 -7.12
CA PRO A 31 10.97 -20.11 -7.57
C PRO A 31 9.64 -19.93 -8.31
N LEU A 32 9.09 -21.02 -8.85
CA LEU A 32 7.77 -21.13 -9.44
C LEU A 32 7.10 -22.40 -8.93
N PHE A 33 5.93 -22.29 -8.32
CA PHE A 33 5.11 -23.44 -7.92
C PHE A 33 3.62 -23.17 -8.04
N TRP A 34 2.82 -24.21 -8.20
CA TRP A 34 1.37 -24.12 -8.16
C TRP A 34 0.87 -24.18 -6.71
N HIS A 35 0.09 -23.16 -6.31
CA HIS A 35 -0.56 -23.13 -5.00
C HIS A 35 -2.04 -23.47 -5.14
N GLU A 36 -2.43 -24.66 -4.64
CA GLU A 36 -3.76 -25.24 -4.88
C GLU A 36 -4.90 -24.37 -4.34
N ALA A 37 -4.81 -23.94 -3.07
CA ALA A 37 -5.87 -23.14 -2.44
C ALA A 37 -6.06 -21.75 -3.10
N MET A 38 -5.00 -21.13 -3.61
CA MET A 38 -5.08 -19.87 -4.35
C MET A 38 -5.40 -20.07 -5.83
N ARG A 39 -5.31 -21.30 -6.33
CA ARG A 39 -5.43 -21.61 -7.77
C ARG A 39 -4.54 -20.69 -8.61
N SER A 40 -3.30 -20.53 -8.20
CA SER A 40 -2.35 -19.59 -8.76
C SER A 40 -0.94 -20.17 -8.82
N TYR A 41 -0.23 -19.84 -9.88
CA TYR A 41 1.23 -19.98 -9.92
C TYR A 41 1.87 -18.87 -9.09
N VAL A 42 2.83 -19.23 -8.24
CA VAL A 42 3.50 -18.29 -7.35
C VAL A 42 4.94 -18.09 -7.83
N VAL A 43 5.35 -16.84 -8.01
CA VAL A 43 6.70 -16.44 -8.39
C VAL A 43 7.36 -15.62 -7.29
N SER A 44 8.64 -15.89 -6.99
CA SER A 44 9.33 -15.36 -5.82
C SER A 44 10.65 -14.63 -6.10
N ARG A 45 11.29 -14.86 -7.27
CA ARG A 45 12.55 -14.20 -7.63
C ARG A 45 12.32 -12.78 -8.14
N TYR A 46 13.28 -11.89 -7.88
CA TYR A 46 13.18 -10.49 -8.26
C TYR A 46 12.95 -10.32 -9.77
N GLU A 47 13.76 -10.97 -10.61
CA GLU A 47 13.66 -10.83 -12.07
C GLU A 47 12.31 -11.30 -12.65
N ASP A 48 11.73 -12.36 -12.08
CA ASP A 48 10.44 -12.89 -12.48
C ASP A 48 9.31 -11.92 -12.12
N VAL A 49 9.30 -11.41 -10.89
CA VAL A 49 8.29 -10.42 -10.43
C VAL A 49 8.45 -9.10 -11.18
N GLU A 50 9.68 -8.63 -11.39
CA GLU A 50 9.98 -7.43 -12.18
C GLU A 50 9.45 -7.58 -13.61
N ARG A 51 9.67 -8.74 -14.26
CA ARG A 51 9.15 -9.03 -15.59
C ARG A 51 7.65 -8.92 -15.66
N VAL A 52 6.93 -9.51 -14.69
CA VAL A 52 5.46 -9.44 -14.62
C VAL A 52 5.00 -7.99 -14.50
N PHE A 53 5.64 -7.18 -13.65
CA PHE A 53 5.23 -5.80 -13.42
C PHE A 53 5.58 -4.86 -14.57
N LYS A 54 6.75 -5.00 -15.19
CA LYS A 54 7.15 -4.21 -16.36
C LYS A 54 6.36 -4.57 -17.61
N ASP A 55 5.98 -5.83 -17.73
CA ASP A 55 5.14 -6.40 -18.79
C ASP A 55 5.34 -5.75 -20.18
N ARG A 56 6.59 -5.74 -20.64
CA ARG A 56 6.97 -5.08 -21.91
C ARG A 56 6.36 -5.72 -23.15
N ARG A 57 5.87 -6.96 -23.04
CA ARG A 57 5.32 -7.76 -24.15
C ARG A 57 3.81 -7.90 -24.11
N ALA A 58 3.13 -7.27 -23.15
CA ALA A 58 1.69 -7.43 -22.90
C ALA A 58 1.29 -8.91 -22.66
N GLU A 59 2.10 -9.62 -21.88
CA GLU A 59 1.89 -11.03 -21.55
C GLU A 59 0.94 -11.21 -20.34
N PHE A 60 0.58 -10.12 -19.65
CA PHE A 60 -0.22 -10.15 -18.42
C PHE A 60 -1.37 -9.16 -18.48
N THR A 61 -2.48 -9.52 -17.79
CA THR A 61 -3.64 -8.66 -17.57
C THR A 61 -3.99 -8.55 -16.11
N THR A 62 -4.94 -7.68 -15.77
CA THR A 62 -5.49 -7.50 -14.43
C THR A 62 -6.91 -8.02 -14.28
N ASP A 63 -7.41 -8.81 -15.23
CA ASP A 63 -8.77 -9.35 -15.25
C ASP A 63 -9.10 -10.19 -14.01
N ASN A 64 -8.07 -10.81 -13.41
CA ASN A 64 -8.20 -11.58 -12.17
C ASN A 64 -8.71 -10.77 -10.97
N TYR A 65 -8.69 -9.44 -11.01
CA TYR A 65 -9.20 -8.60 -9.92
C TYR A 65 -10.72 -8.39 -9.96
N SER A 66 -11.41 -8.70 -11.06
CA SER A 66 -12.84 -8.45 -11.18
C SER A 66 -13.65 -9.17 -10.09
N TRP A 67 -13.36 -10.44 -9.82
CA TRP A 67 -14.05 -11.21 -8.80
C TRP A 67 -13.79 -10.71 -7.35
N GLN A 68 -12.63 -10.12 -7.09
CA GLN A 68 -12.23 -9.68 -5.75
C GLN A 68 -12.66 -8.24 -5.45
N LEU A 69 -12.49 -7.33 -6.41
CA LEU A 69 -12.67 -5.89 -6.17
C LEU A 69 -14.07 -5.39 -6.54
N GLU A 70 -14.69 -5.94 -7.57
CA GLU A 70 -15.96 -5.44 -8.09
C GLU A 70 -17.12 -5.54 -7.07
N PRO A 71 -17.23 -6.61 -6.25
CA PRO A 71 -18.28 -6.70 -5.24
C PRO A 71 -18.26 -5.57 -4.20
N VAL A 72 -17.09 -5.02 -3.86
CA VAL A 72 -16.95 -3.99 -2.82
C VAL A 72 -16.74 -2.58 -3.37
N HIS A 73 -16.01 -2.42 -4.50
CA HIS A 73 -15.72 -1.11 -5.07
C HIS A 73 -16.59 -0.77 -6.28
N GLY A 74 -17.02 -1.77 -7.04
CA GLY A 74 -17.41 -1.64 -8.44
C GLY A 74 -16.20 -1.75 -9.37
N ARG A 75 -16.40 -1.40 -10.65
CA ARG A 75 -15.33 -1.43 -11.67
C ARG A 75 -14.35 -0.27 -11.44
N THR A 76 -13.10 -0.60 -11.16
CA THR A 76 -12.04 0.36 -10.84
C THR A 76 -10.92 0.36 -11.89
N ILE A 77 -10.00 1.31 -11.79
CA ILE A 77 -8.81 1.37 -12.63
C ILE A 77 -7.91 0.12 -12.53
N LEU A 78 -7.96 -0.64 -11.44
CA LEU A 78 -7.15 -1.83 -11.23
C LEU A 78 -7.57 -3.02 -12.11
N GLN A 79 -8.81 -3.05 -12.57
CA GLN A 79 -9.36 -4.12 -13.42
C GLN A 79 -9.24 -3.79 -14.92
N LEU A 80 -8.59 -2.68 -15.26
CA LEU A 80 -8.50 -2.18 -16.62
C LEU A 80 -7.11 -2.41 -17.20
N ASP A 81 -7.05 -2.69 -18.49
CA ASP A 81 -5.81 -2.78 -19.25
C ASP A 81 -5.88 -1.98 -20.55
N GLY A 82 -4.76 -1.92 -21.27
CA GLY A 82 -4.68 -1.28 -22.58
C GLY A 82 -5.06 0.19 -22.60
N ARG A 83 -5.79 0.61 -23.64
CA ARG A 83 -6.18 2.01 -23.84
C ARG A 83 -7.14 2.52 -22.76
N GLU A 84 -8.08 1.68 -22.33
CA GLU A 84 -9.05 2.10 -21.29
C GLU A 84 -8.33 2.43 -20.00
N HIS A 85 -7.41 1.56 -19.54
CA HIS A 85 -6.56 1.84 -18.39
C HIS A 85 -5.76 3.14 -18.57
N ALA A 86 -5.12 3.33 -19.73
CA ALA A 86 -4.29 4.51 -19.99
C ALA A 86 -5.11 5.81 -19.89
N VAL A 87 -6.32 5.85 -20.45
CA VAL A 87 -7.23 7.01 -20.38
C VAL A 87 -7.68 7.25 -18.93
N ARG A 88 -8.16 6.20 -18.23
CA ARG A 88 -8.60 6.33 -16.83
C ARG A 88 -7.47 6.77 -15.90
N ARG A 89 -6.27 6.24 -16.12
CA ARG A 89 -5.09 6.66 -15.37
C ARG A 89 -4.72 8.13 -15.64
N ALA A 90 -4.82 8.57 -16.90
CA ALA A 90 -4.52 9.97 -17.25
C ALA A 90 -5.52 10.96 -16.62
N LEU A 91 -6.77 10.55 -16.37
CA LEU A 91 -7.78 11.36 -15.68
C LEU A 91 -7.45 11.58 -14.19
N VAL A 92 -6.90 10.57 -13.51
CA VAL A 92 -6.69 10.63 -12.05
C VAL A 92 -5.26 11.00 -11.64
N ALA A 93 -4.25 10.61 -12.43
CA ALA A 93 -2.84 10.75 -12.04
C ALA A 93 -2.36 12.20 -11.77
N PRO A 94 -2.85 13.24 -12.48
CA PRO A 94 -2.42 14.61 -12.21
C PRO A 94 -2.66 15.06 -10.76
N ALA A 95 -3.76 14.64 -10.15
CA ALA A 95 -4.10 15.00 -8.77
C ALA A 95 -3.09 14.48 -7.72
N PHE A 96 -2.32 13.43 -8.04
CA PHE A 96 -1.37 12.80 -7.11
C PHE A 96 0.09 13.24 -7.33
N ARG A 97 0.32 14.30 -8.12
CA ARG A 97 1.66 14.79 -8.45
C ARG A 97 1.66 16.29 -8.79
N GLY A 98 2.87 16.85 -8.87
CA GLY A 98 3.05 18.26 -9.31
C GLY A 98 2.38 19.27 -8.39
N ALA A 99 1.78 20.31 -8.98
CA ALA A 99 1.22 21.42 -8.26
C ALA A 99 0.04 21.01 -7.35
N ASP A 100 -0.87 20.16 -7.82
CA ASP A 100 -2.02 19.73 -7.00
C ASP A 100 -1.57 19.08 -5.70
N LEU A 101 -0.58 18.17 -5.75
CA LEU A 101 -0.05 17.54 -4.53
C LEU A 101 0.62 18.58 -3.62
N GLN A 102 1.44 19.47 -4.16
CA GLN A 102 2.23 20.42 -3.36
C GLN A 102 1.38 21.58 -2.81
N GLU A 103 0.49 22.13 -3.61
CA GLU A 103 -0.22 23.36 -3.25
C GLU A 103 -1.56 23.09 -2.55
N LYS A 104 -2.27 22.01 -2.94
CA LYS A 104 -3.59 21.69 -2.39
C LYS A 104 -3.54 20.64 -1.28
N PHE A 105 -2.80 19.54 -1.48
CA PHE A 105 -2.90 18.39 -0.60
C PHE A 105 -1.83 18.32 0.48
N LEU A 106 -0.62 18.84 0.26
CA LEU A 106 0.39 18.88 1.31
C LEU A 106 -0.08 19.64 2.58
N PRO A 107 -0.76 20.80 2.48
CA PRO A 107 -1.34 21.44 3.67
C PRO A 107 -2.39 20.59 4.40
N VAL A 108 -3.15 19.76 3.67
CA VAL A 108 -4.11 18.83 4.25
C VAL A 108 -3.38 17.72 5.03
N ILE A 109 -2.31 17.17 4.45
CA ILE A 109 -1.45 16.16 5.07
C ILE A 109 -0.84 16.70 6.37
N GLU A 110 -0.21 17.89 6.31
CA GLU A 110 0.42 18.53 7.47
C GLU A 110 -0.58 18.77 8.61
N ARG A 111 -1.75 19.32 8.29
CA ARG A 111 -2.79 19.59 9.29
C ARG A 111 -3.25 18.31 9.98
N ASN A 112 -3.59 17.25 9.22
CA ASN A 112 -4.05 16.00 9.79
C ASN A 112 -2.98 15.31 10.64
N SER A 113 -1.73 15.31 10.20
CA SER A 113 -0.62 14.77 10.97
C SER A 113 -0.45 15.51 12.30
N ARG A 114 -0.45 16.84 12.28
CA ARG A 114 -0.28 17.68 13.47
C ARG A 114 -1.42 17.47 14.47
N GLU A 115 -2.68 17.51 14.01
CA GLU A 115 -3.86 17.28 14.86
C GLU A 115 -3.79 15.93 15.61
N LEU A 116 -3.36 14.87 14.92
CA LEU A 116 -3.23 13.54 15.54
C LEU A 116 -2.08 13.48 16.56
N VAL A 117 -0.93 14.04 16.23
CA VAL A 117 0.23 14.07 17.15
C VAL A 117 -0.08 14.90 18.42
N ASP A 118 -0.75 16.06 18.26
CA ASP A 118 -1.16 16.93 19.36
C ASP A 118 -2.12 16.21 20.35
N ALA A 119 -2.90 15.23 19.87
CA ALA A 119 -3.83 14.49 20.73
C ALA A 119 -3.12 13.58 21.76
N PHE A 120 -1.86 13.21 21.55
CA PHE A 120 -1.16 12.29 22.46
C PHE A 120 0.24 12.76 22.93
N ARG A 121 0.88 13.74 22.30
CA ARG A 121 2.26 14.14 22.65
C ARG A 121 2.45 14.56 24.11
N GLY A 122 1.38 15.00 24.79
CA GLY A 122 1.39 15.33 26.22
C GLY A 122 1.29 14.12 27.16
N LYS A 123 1.07 12.89 26.64
CA LYS A 123 0.79 11.70 27.47
C LYS A 123 2.04 10.91 27.86
N GLY A 124 3.16 11.07 27.14
CA GLY A 124 4.41 10.33 27.38
C GLY A 124 4.40 8.88 26.85
N SER A 125 3.29 8.42 26.32
CA SER A 125 3.13 7.12 25.64
C SER A 125 1.99 7.16 24.65
N ALA A 126 2.08 6.33 23.61
CA ALA A 126 1.04 6.13 22.61
C ALA A 126 1.18 4.73 21.96
N ASP A 127 0.13 4.23 21.36
CA ASP A 127 0.23 3.20 20.34
C ASP A 127 0.20 3.87 18.96
N ILE A 128 1.36 3.93 18.30
CA ILE A 128 1.49 4.62 17.00
C ILE A 128 0.55 4.05 15.94
N VAL A 129 0.25 2.76 15.97
CA VAL A 129 -0.71 2.17 15.02
C VAL A 129 -2.12 2.72 15.28
N GLY A 130 -2.64 2.55 16.50
CA GLY A 130 -4.01 2.92 16.83
C GLY A 130 -4.25 4.43 16.94
N ASP A 131 -3.27 5.17 17.52
CA ASP A 131 -3.42 6.60 17.78
C ASP A 131 -3.07 7.47 16.57
N TYR A 132 -2.25 6.95 15.63
CA TYR A 132 -1.75 7.73 14.50
C TYR A 132 -1.88 7.03 13.14
N ALA A 133 -1.15 5.93 12.90
CA ALA A 133 -0.91 5.39 11.57
C ALA A 133 -2.19 4.95 10.84
N THR A 134 -3.14 4.29 11.53
CA THR A 134 -4.42 3.89 10.96
C THR A 134 -5.35 5.07 10.67
N ARG A 135 -5.26 6.13 11.47
CA ARG A 135 -6.16 7.29 11.35
C ARG A 135 -5.69 8.29 10.31
N PHE A 136 -4.39 8.49 10.23
CA PHE A 136 -3.78 9.57 9.47
C PHE A 136 -4.14 9.52 7.97
N PRO A 137 -3.83 8.45 7.21
CA PRO A 137 -4.11 8.40 5.78
C PRO A 137 -5.62 8.41 5.46
N VAL A 138 -6.45 7.78 6.29
CA VAL A 138 -7.91 7.79 6.10
C VAL A 138 -8.47 9.21 6.26
N ASN A 139 -8.00 9.96 7.27
CA ASN A 139 -8.37 11.36 7.46
C ASN A 139 -7.89 12.25 6.30
N VAL A 140 -6.66 12.02 5.82
CA VAL A 140 -6.10 12.75 4.67
C VAL A 140 -6.96 12.53 3.43
N ILE A 141 -7.30 11.28 3.11
CA ILE A 141 -8.15 10.95 1.96
C ILE A 141 -9.53 11.61 2.08
N ALA A 142 -10.18 11.55 3.25
CA ALA A 142 -11.47 12.16 3.48
C ALA A 142 -11.43 13.70 3.28
N ASP A 143 -10.42 14.36 3.85
CA ASP A 143 -10.22 15.80 3.70
C ASP A 143 -9.83 16.19 2.26
N MET A 144 -9.02 15.38 1.55
CA MET A 144 -8.71 15.60 0.13
C MET A 144 -9.95 15.52 -0.76
N LEU A 145 -10.87 14.61 -0.45
CA LEU A 145 -12.15 14.47 -1.14
C LEU A 145 -13.13 15.61 -0.79
N GLY A 146 -12.80 16.51 0.12
CA GLY A 146 -13.65 17.62 0.56
C GLY A 146 -14.87 17.16 1.36
N LEU A 147 -14.77 16.05 2.09
CA LEU A 147 -15.87 15.46 2.84
C LEU A 147 -15.98 16.07 4.23
N ASP A 148 -17.20 16.05 4.80
CA ASP A 148 -17.46 16.64 6.11
C ASP A 148 -16.66 15.89 7.20
N ARG A 149 -15.94 16.63 8.01
CA ARG A 149 -15.17 16.10 9.14
C ARG A 149 -16.05 15.42 10.21
N ALA A 150 -17.33 15.80 10.30
CA ALA A 150 -18.30 15.14 11.15
C ALA A 150 -18.53 13.66 10.77
N ASP A 151 -18.32 13.32 9.49
CA ASP A 151 -18.48 11.96 8.96
C ASP A 151 -17.21 11.08 9.07
N ARG A 152 -16.10 11.58 9.64
CA ARG A 152 -14.84 10.82 9.73
C ARG A 152 -15.00 9.43 10.36
N SER A 153 -15.81 9.30 11.40
CA SER A 153 -16.08 7.99 12.03
C SER A 153 -16.75 7.00 11.06
N ARG A 154 -17.60 7.51 10.17
CA ARG A 154 -18.27 6.73 9.14
C ARG A 154 -17.28 6.25 8.07
N PHE A 155 -16.35 7.13 7.65
CA PHE A 155 -15.27 6.76 6.73
C PHE A 155 -14.35 5.69 7.32
N HIS A 156 -13.98 5.81 8.59
CA HIS A 156 -13.22 4.77 9.28
C HIS A 156 -13.99 3.45 9.36
N GLY A 157 -15.31 3.49 9.56
CA GLY A 157 -16.16 2.30 9.52
C GLY A 157 -16.14 1.61 8.16
N TRP A 158 -16.34 2.36 7.09
CA TRP A 158 -16.25 1.83 5.72
C TRP A 158 -14.88 1.29 5.38
N TYR A 159 -13.82 2.04 5.72
CA TYR A 159 -12.44 1.59 5.55
C TYR A 159 -12.22 0.23 6.21
N THR A 160 -12.55 0.09 7.49
CA THR A 160 -12.37 -1.17 8.24
C THR A 160 -13.14 -2.33 7.59
N THR A 161 -14.39 -2.09 7.16
CA THR A 161 -15.21 -3.13 6.52
C THR A 161 -14.65 -3.55 5.15
N VAL A 162 -14.20 -2.58 4.35
CA VAL A 162 -13.59 -2.86 3.04
C VAL A 162 -12.30 -3.67 3.21
N ILE A 163 -11.42 -3.29 4.15
CA ILE A 163 -10.20 -4.05 4.41
C ILE A 163 -10.50 -5.46 4.91
N ALA A 164 -11.47 -5.62 5.80
CA ALA A 164 -11.91 -6.95 6.22
C ALA A 164 -12.43 -7.80 5.04
N PHE A 165 -13.21 -7.20 4.12
CA PHE A 165 -13.69 -7.87 2.92
C PHE A 165 -12.53 -8.31 2.01
N LEU A 166 -11.56 -7.43 1.74
CA LEU A 166 -10.41 -7.74 0.88
C LEU A 166 -9.51 -8.83 1.49
N GLY A 167 -9.45 -8.91 2.82
CA GLY A 167 -8.74 -9.96 3.56
C GLY A 167 -9.53 -11.25 3.78
N ASN A 168 -10.77 -11.33 3.32
CA ASN A 168 -11.66 -12.48 3.53
C ASN A 168 -11.31 -13.68 2.62
N LEU A 169 -10.16 -14.29 2.84
CA LEU A 169 -9.65 -15.42 2.05
C LEU A 169 -10.44 -16.71 2.27
N THR A 170 -11.13 -16.83 3.39
CA THR A 170 -11.93 -18.01 3.75
C THR A 170 -13.35 -17.94 3.21
N GLY A 171 -13.76 -16.81 2.65
CA GLY A 171 -15.11 -16.61 2.11
C GLY A 171 -16.19 -16.54 3.21
N ASP A 172 -15.87 -15.99 4.38
CA ASP A 172 -16.84 -15.78 5.44
C ASP A 172 -18.06 -14.98 4.91
N PRO A 173 -19.27 -15.54 4.96
CA PRO A 173 -20.45 -14.91 4.37
C PRO A 173 -20.88 -13.63 5.09
N GLU A 174 -20.62 -13.49 6.40
CA GLU A 174 -20.95 -12.28 7.15
C GLU A 174 -20.04 -11.11 6.73
N VAL A 175 -18.75 -11.38 6.57
CA VAL A 175 -17.78 -10.40 6.08
C VAL A 175 -18.10 -10.01 4.64
N THR A 176 -18.47 -10.97 3.79
CA THR A 176 -18.88 -10.71 2.41
C THR A 176 -20.12 -9.80 2.37
N ALA A 177 -21.18 -10.15 3.12
CA ALA A 177 -22.39 -9.37 3.18
C ALA A 177 -22.17 -7.96 3.77
N ALA A 178 -21.24 -7.81 4.73
CA ALA A 178 -20.86 -6.50 5.27
C ALA A 178 -20.19 -5.63 4.21
N GLY A 179 -19.28 -6.18 3.42
CA GLY A 179 -18.63 -5.47 2.31
C GLY A 179 -19.62 -5.00 1.23
N GLU A 180 -20.57 -5.87 0.85
CA GLU A 180 -21.62 -5.52 -0.11
C GLU A 180 -22.54 -4.41 0.40
N ARG A 181 -22.95 -4.45 1.68
CA ARG A 181 -23.71 -3.35 2.31
C ARG A 181 -22.92 -2.05 2.30
N THR A 182 -21.64 -2.11 2.67
CA THR A 182 -20.77 -0.93 2.66
C THR A 182 -20.67 -0.29 1.28
N ARG A 183 -20.62 -1.09 0.20
CA ARG A 183 -20.65 -0.56 -1.17
C ARG A 183 -21.91 0.25 -1.46
N VAL A 184 -23.07 -0.22 -1.00
CA VAL A 184 -24.36 0.49 -1.18
C VAL A 184 -24.37 1.78 -0.37
N GLU A 185 -24.04 1.72 0.92
CA GLU A 185 -24.01 2.88 1.81
C GLU A 185 -23.01 3.95 1.33
N PHE A 186 -21.84 3.52 0.86
CA PHE A 186 -20.84 4.42 0.29
C PHE A 186 -21.35 5.10 -0.99
N ALA A 187 -22.06 4.37 -1.85
CA ALA A 187 -22.66 4.93 -3.06
C ALA A 187 -23.77 5.94 -2.73
N GLU A 188 -24.67 5.62 -1.79
CA GLU A 188 -25.73 6.51 -1.34
C GLU A 188 -25.20 7.83 -0.76
N TYR A 189 -24.02 7.78 -0.13
CA TYR A 189 -23.35 8.99 0.38
C TYR A 189 -22.61 9.74 -0.73
N MET A 190 -21.78 9.05 -1.53
CA MET A 190 -20.86 9.70 -2.45
C MET A 190 -21.52 10.24 -3.72
N ILE A 191 -22.53 9.56 -4.28
CA ILE A 191 -23.17 10.00 -5.53
C ILE A 191 -23.80 11.40 -5.42
N PRO A 192 -24.57 11.75 -4.36
CA PRO A 192 -25.05 13.11 -4.17
C PRO A 192 -23.92 14.15 -4.08
N VAL A 193 -22.85 13.86 -3.33
CA VAL A 193 -21.69 14.77 -3.19
C VAL A 193 -20.97 14.98 -4.54
N ILE A 194 -20.77 13.91 -5.32
CA ILE A 194 -20.19 14.01 -6.67
C ILE A 194 -21.03 14.92 -7.57
N ARG A 195 -22.37 14.78 -7.55
CA ARG A 195 -23.28 15.60 -8.35
C ARG A 195 -23.26 17.06 -7.92
N GLU A 196 -23.17 17.32 -6.63
CA GLU A 196 -22.97 18.67 -6.10
C GLU A 196 -21.67 19.30 -6.65
N ARG A 197 -20.53 18.57 -6.58
CA ARG A 197 -19.25 19.06 -7.12
C ARG A 197 -19.23 19.24 -8.63
N ARG A 198 -20.04 18.50 -9.38
CA ARG A 198 -20.22 18.78 -10.82
C ARG A 198 -20.97 20.07 -11.09
N ALA A 199 -21.94 20.41 -10.24
CA ALA A 199 -22.74 21.64 -10.38
C ALA A 199 -22.00 22.87 -9.82
N ASP A 200 -21.29 22.71 -8.70
CA ASP A 200 -20.55 23.77 -8.01
C ASP A 200 -19.17 23.23 -7.56
N PRO A 201 -18.16 23.34 -8.44
CA PRO A 201 -16.81 22.84 -8.16
C PRO A 201 -16.11 23.62 -7.03
N GLY A 202 -15.48 22.86 -6.11
CA GLY A 202 -14.56 23.39 -5.09
C GLY A 202 -13.08 23.13 -5.44
N ASP A 203 -12.22 23.23 -4.42
CA ASP A 203 -10.77 23.01 -4.54
C ASP A 203 -10.36 21.56 -4.14
N ASP A 204 -11.34 20.67 -3.98
CA ASP A 204 -11.14 19.29 -3.53
C ASP A 204 -10.86 18.31 -4.69
N LEU A 205 -10.45 17.11 -4.33
CA LEU A 205 -10.16 16.05 -5.29
C LEU A 205 -11.40 15.62 -6.09
N LEU A 206 -12.59 15.63 -5.48
CA LEU A 206 -13.83 15.31 -6.21
C LEU A 206 -14.08 16.29 -7.34
N SER A 207 -13.87 17.58 -7.09
CA SER A 207 -14.00 18.64 -8.13
C SER A 207 -12.98 18.43 -9.26
N VAL A 208 -11.73 18.09 -8.93
CA VAL A 208 -10.69 17.75 -9.92
C VAL A 208 -11.13 16.55 -10.78
N LEU A 209 -11.62 15.47 -10.15
CA LEU A 209 -12.07 14.28 -10.87
C LEU A 209 -13.32 14.54 -11.73
N CYS A 210 -14.25 15.36 -11.25
CA CYS A 210 -15.45 15.76 -11.99
C CYS A 210 -15.12 16.58 -13.24
N ALA A 211 -14.07 17.41 -13.18
CA ALA A 211 -13.65 18.26 -14.29
C ALA A 211 -12.71 17.55 -15.28
N ALA A 212 -12.05 16.48 -14.86
CA ALA A 212 -11.03 15.80 -15.67
C ALA A 212 -11.60 15.26 -16.99
N GLU A 213 -10.89 15.54 -18.10
CA GLU A 213 -11.21 15.07 -19.43
C GLU A 213 -9.94 14.70 -20.19
N VAL A 214 -9.95 13.54 -20.83
CA VAL A 214 -8.85 13.05 -21.70
C VAL A 214 -9.46 12.43 -22.96
N ASP A 215 -9.05 12.89 -24.12
CA ASP A 215 -9.57 12.43 -25.43
C ASP A 215 -11.11 12.49 -25.53
N GLY A 216 -11.77 13.47 -24.92
CA GLY A 216 -13.23 13.58 -24.85
C GLY A 216 -13.89 12.63 -23.86
N VAL A 217 -13.13 11.84 -23.11
CA VAL A 217 -13.62 10.92 -22.08
C VAL A 217 -13.60 11.60 -20.72
N ARG A 218 -14.72 11.50 -19.99
CA ARG A 218 -14.87 11.91 -18.58
C ARG A 218 -15.26 10.73 -17.73
N MET A 219 -15.01 10.80 -16.43
CA MET A 219 -15.48 9.81 -15.48
C MET A 219 -16.98 10.00 -15.21
N SER A 220 -17.75 8.92 -15.23
CA SER A 220 -19.13 8.92 -14.72
C SER A 220 -19.16 9.08 -13.19
N ASP A 221 -20.34 9.34 -12.62
CA ASP A 221 -20.50 9.38 -11.15
C ASP A 221 -20.10 8.04 -10.53
N GLU A 222 -20.46 6.93 -11.17
CA GLU A 222 -20.06 5.58 -10.71
C GLU A 222 -18.55 5.33 -10.80
N ASP A 223 -17.88 5.80 -11.86
CA ASP A 223 -16.42 5.70 -11.99
C ASP A 223 -15.72 6.47 -10.86
N ILE A 224 -16.18 7.69 -10.57
CA ILE A 224 -15.61 8.51 -9.48
C ILE A 224 -15.86 7.85 -8.14
N LYS A 225 -17.08 7.39 -7.88
CA LYS A 225 -17.44 6.67 -6.64
C LYS A 225 -16.57 5.41 -6.46
N ALA A 226 -16.41 4.60 -7.51
CA ALA A 226 -15.57 3.39 -7.47
C ALA A 226 -14.09 3.74 -7.20
N PHE A 227 -13.59 4.82 -7.83
CA PHE A 227 -12.25 5.31 -7.58
C PHE A 227 -12.07 5.81 -6.14
N CYS A 228 -13.03 6.56 -5.58
CA CYS A 228 -12.96 7.02 -4.18
C CYS A 228 -13.00 5.86 -3.18
N SER A 229 -13.82 4.83 -3.44
CA SER A 229 -13.84 3.61 -2.63
C SER A 229 -12.50 2.85 -2.67
N LEU A 230 -11.92 2.73 -3.87
CA LEU A 230 -10.59 2.13 -4.03
C LEU A 230 -9.51 2.96 -3.33
N LEU A 231 -9.55 4.29 -3.48
CA LEU A 231 -8.58 5.20 -2.87
C LEU A 231 -8.59 5.09 -1.34
N LEU A 232 -9.78 5.00 -0.74
CA LEU A 232 -9.95 4.83 0.71
C LEU A 232 -9.23 3.56 1.21
N ALA A 233 -9.40 2.44 0.51
CA ALA A 233 -8.76 1.18 0.89
C ALA A 233 -7.26 1.17 0.57
N ALA A 234 -6.91 1.44 -0.69
CA ALA A 234 -5.53 1.31 -1.17
C ALA A 234 -4.58 2.37 -0.57
N GLY A 235 -5.08 3.59 -0.32
CA GLY A 235 -4.29 4.65 0.30
C GLY A 235 -4.25 4.55 1.83
N GLY A 236 -5.33 4.09 2.46
CA GLY A 236 -5.43 3.94 3.92
C GLY A 236 -4.50 2.86 4.46
N GLU A 237 -4.70 1.62 4.04
CA GLU A 237 -4.00 0.46 4.64
C GLU A 237 -2.50 0.43 4.34
N THR A 238 -2.11 0.71 3.11
CA THR A 238 -0.71 0.64 2.73
C THR A 238 0.13 1.72 3.40
N THR A 239 -0.42 2.93 3.55
CA THR A 239 0.26 4.04 4.22
C THR A 239 0.29 3.83 5.75
N ASP A 240 -0.77 3.29 6.35
CA ASP A 240 -0.79 2.84 7.75
C ASP A 240 0.39 1.88 8.01
N LYS A 241 0.48 0.79 7.25
CA LYS A 241 1.56 -0.20 7.38
C LYS A 241 2.93 0.43 7.13
N ALA A 242 3.06 1.32 6.14
CA ALA A 242 4.33 1.99 5.82
C ALA A 242 4.83 2.85 6.99
N ILE A 243 3.96 3.65 7.61
CA ILE A 243 4.30 4.50 8.76
C ILE A 243 4.68 3.66 9.97
N ALA A 244 3.89 2.62 10.25
CA ALA A 244 4.17 1.73 11.38
C ALA A 244 5.50 0.97 11.19
N SER A 245 5.75 0.46 9.98
CA SER A 245 6.96 -0.32 9.66
C SER A 245 8.22 0.55 9.63
N ILE A 246 8.19 1.76 9.03
CA ILE A 246 9.38 2.63 9.03
C ILE A 246 9.77 3.03 10.45
N LEU A 247 8.79 3.34 11.29
CA LEU A 247 9.08 3.70 12.68
C LEU A 247 9.58 2.50 13.49
N ALA A 248 8.97 1.31 13.31
CA ALA A 248 9.43 0.08 13.95
C ALA A 248 10.88 -0.26 13.55
N ASN A 249 11.20 -0.17 12.24
CA ASN A 249 12.55 -0.42 11.72
C ASN A 249 13.57 0.57 12.30
N LEU A 250 13.26 1.87 12.32
CA LEU A 250 14.16 2.88 12.87
C LEU A 250 14.35 2.72 14.40
N LEU A 251 13.29 2.39 15.14
CA LEU A 251 13.38 2.15 16.58
C LEU A 251 14.17 0.88 16.93
N ALA A 252 14.18 -0.12 16.03
CA ALA A 252 15.02 -1.31 16.15
C ALA A 252 16.51 -1.04 15.78
N HIS A 253 16.81 0.09 15.13
CA HIS A 253 18.15 0.50 14.69
C HIS A 253 18.48 1.91 15.19
N PRO A 254 18.85 2.07 16.48
CA PRO A 254 19.02 3.39 17.11
C PRO A 254 20.08 4.30 16.46
N ASP A 255 21.12 3.72 15.88
CA ASP A 255 22.15 4.42 15.12
C ASP A 255 21.59 5.08 13.86
N GLN A 256 20.73 4.37 13.12
CA GLN A 256 20.07 4.87 11.92
C GLN A 256 18.98 5.90 12.29
N LEU A 257 18.22 5.68 13.37
CA LEU A 257 17.29 6.66 13.90
C LEU A 257 18.00 7.97 14.30
N ALA A 258 19.17 7.87 14.94
CA ALA A 258 19.97 9.05 15.29
C ALA A 258 20.41 9.83 14.05
N ALA A 259 20.88 9.14 13.00
CA ALA A 259 21.22 9.76 11.72
C ALA A 259 20.03 10.47 11.07
N VAL A 260 18.83 9.84 11.07
CA VAL A 260 17.59 10.45 10.55
C VAL A 260 17.18 11.67 11.40
N ARG A 261 17.42 11.66 12.71
CA ARG A 261 17.16 12.83 13.57
C ARG A 261 18.10 13.98 13.26
N GLU A 262 19.35 13.71 12.96
CA GLU A 262 20.36 14.70 12.60
C GLU A 262 20.16 15.26 11.19
N ASP A 263 19.88 14.37 10.22
CA ASP A 263 19.60 14.75 8.82
C ASP A 263 18.25 14.19 8.35
N ARG A 264 17.22 15.03 8.34
CA ARG A 264 15.87 14.67 7.93
C ARG A 264 15.74 14.31 6.44
N ALA A 265 16.71 14.65 5.59
CA ALA A 265 16.74 14.22 4.20
C ALA A 265 16.88 12.68 4.09
N LEU A 266 17.42 12.02 5.12
CA LEU A 266 17.51 10.56 5.20
C LEU A 266 16.15 9.85 5.38
N ILE A 267 15.06 10.57 5.70
CA ILE A 267 13.71 9.97 5.77
C ILE A 267 13.34 9.32 4.44
N ALA A 268 13.66 9.93 3.31
CA ALA A 268 13.40 9.36 2.00
C ALA A 268 14.15 8.03 1.79
N ALA A 269 15.40 7.93 2.24
CA ALA A 269 16.19 6.71 2.17
C ALA A 269 15.64 5.63 3.14
N ALA A 270 15.28 6.03 4.36
CA ALA A 270 14.65 5.13 5.33
C ALA A 270 13.32 4.57 4.82
N PHE A 271 12.52 5.40 4.12
CA PHE A 271 11.28 4.94 3.53
C PHE A 271 11.52 4.00 2.35
N ALA A 272 12.44 4.33 1.45
CA ALA A 272 12.81 3.44 0.33
C ALA A 272 13.29 2.07 0.84
N GLU A 273 14.14 2.04 1.87
CA GLU A 273 14.62 0.81 2.49
C GLU A 273 13.50 0.06 3.21
N THR A 274 12.58 0.76 3.88
CA THR A 274 11.39 0.12 4.48
C THR A 274 10.53 -0.54 3.41
N LEU A 275 10.29 0.12 2.28
CA LEU A 275 9.55 -0.45 1.15
C LEU A 275 10.22 -1.68 0.55
N ARG A 276 11.55 -1.76 0.59
CA ARG A 276 12.30 -2.95 0.22
C ARG A 276 12.23 -4.03 1.30
N TYR A 277 12.55 -3.67 2.54
CA TYR A 277 12.79 -4.60 3.65
C TYR A 277 11.49 -5.17 4.22
N THR A 278 10.50 -4.32 4.48
CA THR A 278 9.17 -4.65 5.02
C THR A 278 8.08 -3.97 4.20
N PRO A 279 7.86 -4.38 2.92
CA PRO A 279 6.87 -3.74 2.08
C PRO A 279 5.46 -3.90 2.65
N PRO A 280 4.62 -2.85 2.64
CA PRO A 280 3.22 -2.96 3.09
C PRO A 280 2.40 -3.99 2.30
N VAL A 281 2.68 -4.14 1.01
CA VAL A 281 2.07 -5.14 0.12
C VAL A 281 3.06 -6.25 -0.15
N HIS A 282 2.74 -7.46 0.29
CA HIS A 282 3.60 -8.63 0.15
C HIS A 282 3.36 -9.43 -1.13
N MET A 283 2.17 -9.33 -1.71
CA MET A 283 1.86 -10.01 -2.96
C MET A 283 0.84 -9.26 -3.83
N ILE A 284 1.00 -9.39 -5.13
CA ILE A 284 0.10 -8.87 -6.15
C ILE A 284 -0.13 -9.95 -7.20
N MET A 285 -1.33 -10.04 -7.72
CA MET A 285 -1.69 -11.03 -8.73
C MET A 285 -1.80 -10.39 -10.13
N ARG A 286 -1.55 -11.22 -11.14
CA ARG A 286 -1.83 -10.94 -12.55
C ARG A 286 -2.40 -12.19 -13.21
N GLN A 287 -3.01 -12.03 -14.36
CA GLN A 287 -3.40 -13.18 -15.21
C GLN A 287 -2.50 -13.23 -16.42
N SER A 288 -1.96 -14.41 -16.74
CA SER A 288 -1.18 -14.60 -17.96
C SER A 288 -2.10 -14.57 -19.20
N ALA A 289 -1.81 -13.70 -20.17
CA ALA A 289 -2.54 -13.67 -21.44
C ALA A 289 -2.03 -14.73 -22.42
N THR A 290 -0.79 -15.15 -22.26
CA THR A 290 -0.10 -16.15 -23.09
C THR A 290 0.64 -17.14 -22.21
N GLU A 291 1.18 -18.21 -22.78
CA GLU A 291 2.15 -19.05 -22.10
C GLU A 291 3.43 -18.25 -21.82
N VAL A 292 3.94 -18.32 -20.59
CA VAL A 292 5.10 -17.55 -20.12
C VAL A 292 6.10 -18.45 -19.39
N GLU A 293 7.36 -18.39 -19.80
CA GLU A 293 8.46 -19.07 -19.13
C GLU A 293 9.00 -18.21 -17.98
N PHE A 294 9.19 -18.82 -16.79
CA PHE A 294 9.78 -18.24 -15.59
C PHE A 294 10.94 -19.08 -15.09
N SER A 295 11.68 -18.54 -14.12
CA SER A 295 12.65 -19.35 -13.37
C SER A 295 11.96 -20.54 -12.71
N GLY A 296 12.26 -21.73 -13.17
CA GLY A 296 11.70 -22.98 -12.60
C GLY A 296 10.54 -23.59 -13.37
N GLY A 297 10.04 -23.01 -14.46
CA GLY A 297 9.01 -23.63 -15.27
C GLY A 297 8.19 -22.70 -16.13
N VAL A 298 7.05 -23.20 -16.61
CA VAL A 298 6.16 -22.51 -17.55
C VAL A 298 4.79 -22.33 -16.93
N VAL A 299 4.23 -21.14 -17.08
CA VAL A 299 2.86 -20.78 -16.70
C VAL A 299 1.99 -20.76 -17.93
N PRO A 300 0.89 -21.53 -17.99
CA PRO A 300 0.01 -21.56 -19.16
C PRO A 300 -0.78 -20.25 -19.29
N ALA A 301 -1.28 -19.99 -20.51
CA ALA A 301 -2.20 -18.89 -20.76
C ALA A 301 -3.49 -19.02 -19.91
N GLY A 302 -4.01 -17.88 -19.44
CA GLY A 302 -5.22 -17.82 -18.60
C GLY A 302 -5.00 -18.12 -17.13
N ALA A 303 -3.79 -18.48 -16.71
CA ALA A 303 -3.49 -18.77 -15.31
C ALA A 303 -3.27 -17.50 -14.49
N THR A 304 -3.65 -17.54 -13.21
CA THR A 304 -3.26 -16.51 -12.24
C THR A 304 -1.81 -16.68 -11.84
N VAL A 305 -1.08 -15.57 -11.78
CA VAL A 305 0.31 -15.48 -11.30
C VAL A 305 0.35 -14.59 -10.06
N THR A 306 0.72 -15.15 -8.93
CA THR A 306 0.94 -14.43 -7.67
C THR A 306 2.41 -14.05 -7.54
N CYS A 307 2.68 -12.76 -7.56
CA CYS A 307 4.02 -12.18 -7.43
C CYS A 307 4.31 -11.89 -5.95
N LEU A 308 5.28 -12.58 -5.35
CA LEU A 308 5.68 -12.38 -3.96
C LEU A 308 6.67 -11.21 -3.85
N ILE A 309 6.17 -9.99 -3.66
CA ILE A 309 6.96 -8.77 -3.51
C ILE A 309 7.91 -8.87 -2.30
N GLY A 310 7.40 -9.34 -1.15
CA GLY A 310 8.21 -9.50 0.05
C GLY A 310 9.38 -10.47 -0.13
N ALA A 311 9.21 -11.51 -0.96
CA ALA A 311 10.28 -12.43 -1.33
C ALA A 311 11.27 -11.77 -2.30
N ALA A 312 10.78 -11.17 -3.39
CA ALA A 312 11.58 -10.58 -4.45
C ALA A 312 12.44 -9.41 -3.94
N ASN A 313 11.91 -8.57 -3.06
CA ASN A 313 12.64 -7.45 -2.45
C ASN A 313 13.76 -7.90 -1.50
N ARG A 314 13.86 -9.18 -1.18
CA ARG A 314 14.95 -9.78 -0.41
C ARG A 314 15.73 -10.83 -1.21
N ASP A 315 15.74 -10.71 -2.53
CA ASP A 315 16.51 -11.63 -3.39
C ASP A 315 18.01 -11.27 -3.35
N THR A 316 18.83 -12.25 -2.96
CA THR A 316 20.31 -12.14 -2.92
C THR A 316 20.93 -11.95 -4.30
N ARG A 317 20.20 -12.25 -5.38
CA ARG A 317 20.62 -12.01 -6.77
C ARG A 317 20.55 -10.54 -7.15
N ARG A 318 19.74 -9.77 -6.39
CA ARG A 318 19.51 -8.34 -6.63
C ARG A 318 20.16 -7.44 -5.57
N TYR A 319 20.12 -7.85 -4.29
CA TYR A 319 20.57 -7.03 -3.18
C TYR A 319 21.66 -7.72 -2.35
N ARG A 320 22.63 -6.95 -1.89
CA ARG A 320 23.62 -7.41 -0.90
C ARG A 320 22.97 -7.42 0.48
N ASP A 321 23.23 -8.45 1.27
CA ASP A 321 22.70 -8.61 2.63
C ASP A 321 21.21 -8.23 2.72
N PRO A 322 20.31 -8.87 1.93
CA PRO A 322 18.93 -8.42 1.78
C PRO A 322 18.12 -8.52 3.06
N ASP A 323 18.54 -9.33 4.03
CA ASP A 323 17.91 -9.51 5.33
C ASP A 323 18.42 -8.50 6.39
N ARG A 324 19.26 -7.52 6.02
CA ARG A 324 19.67 -6.40 6.85
C ARG A 324 18.91 -5.13 6.44
N PHE A 325 18.34 -4.44 7.44
CA PHE A 325 17.83 -3.08 7.26
C PHE A 325 18.99 -2.09 7.26
N ASP A 326 19.15 -1.31 6.19
CA ASP A 326 20.26 -0.37 6.04
C ASP A 326 19.86 0.81 5.15
N ILE A 327 19.61 1.96 5.76
CA ILE A 327 19.22 3.19 5.04
C ILE A 327 20.36 3.78 4.19
N PHE A 328 21.60 3.28 4.35
CA PHE A 328 22.79 3.74 3.64
C PHE A 328 23.22 2.80 2.51
N ARG A 329 22.40 1.79 2.19
CA ARG A 329 22.73 0.85 1.12
C ARG A 329 22.89 1.55 -0.23
N ASP A 330 23.85 1.08 -1.05
CA ASP A 330 24.18 1.64 -2.35
C ASP A 330 23.52 0.92 -3.55
N ASP A 331 22.83 -0.19 -3.30
CA ASP A 331 22.08 -0.98 -4.29
C ASP A 331 20.57 -0.66 -4.35
N LEU A 332 20.16 0.44 -3.69
CA LEU A 332 18.80 0.99 -3.69
C LEU A 332 18.86 2.51 -3.91
N SER A 333 18.40 2.97 -5.06
CA SER A 333 18.41 4.40 -5.40
C SER A 333 17.24 5.14 -4.76
N THR A 334 17.52 6.06 -3.86
CA THR A 334 16.51 6.95 -3.27
C THR A 334 15.87 7.87 -4.32
N THR A 335 16.64 8.29 -5.34
CA THR A 335 16.16 9.20 -6.40
C THR A 335 15.05 8.55 -7.23
N SER A 336 15.14 7.27 -7.53
CA SER A 336 14.14 6.54 -8.32
C SER A 336 13.09 5.81 -7.49
N ALA A 337 13.26 5.71 -6.17
CA ALA A 337 12.43 4.86 -5.29
C ALA A 337 10.93 5.11 -5.38
N PHE A 338 10.52 6.34 -5.69
CA PHE A 338 9.11 6.73 -5.80
C PHE A 338 8.66 6.95 -7.25
N SER A 339 9.29 6.24 -8.19
CA SER A 339 8.99 6.29 -9.61
C SER A 339 8.87 4.89 -10.21
N ALA A 340 8.37 4.79 -11.44
CA ALA A 340 8.27 3.52 -12.18
C ALA A 340 9.63 2.88 -12.51
N ALA A 341 10.74 3.54 -12.14
CA ALA A 341 12.12 3.04 -12.26
C ALA A 341 12.72 2.64 -10.90
N ALA A 342 11.88 2.45 -9.88
CA ALA A 342 12.31 2.02 -8.55
C ALA A 342 13.05 0.68 -8.60
N ASP A 343 14.03 0.54 -7.71
CA ASP A 343 14.77 -0.71 -7.52
C ASP A 343 13.97 -1.72 -6.69
N HIS A 344 13.12 -1.25 -5.76
CA HIS A 344 12.18 -2.11 -5.03
C HIS A 344 10.85 -2.26 -5.78
N LEU A 345 10.10 -3.32 -5.47
CA LEU A 345 8.88 -3.69 -6.16
C LEU A 345 7.58 -3.31 -5.42
N ALA A 346 7.69 -2.60 -4.29
CA ALA A 346 6.54 -2.32 -3.41
C ALA A 346 5.44 -1.47 -4.06
N PHE A 347 5.77 -0.59 -5.01
CA PHE A 347 4.81 0.19 -5.79
C PHE A 347 4.48 -0.43 -7.14
N ALA A 348 4.84 -1.70 -7.37
CA ALA A 348 4.87 -2.34 -8.68
C ALA A 348 5.70 -1.52 -9.70
N LEU A 349 5.65 -1.88 -10.97
CA LEU A 349 6.38 -1.21 -12.05
C LEU A 349 5.49 -1.10 -13.30
N GLY A 350 6.00 -0.43 -14.35
CA GLY A 350 5.34 -0.37 -15.65
C GLY A 350 4.02 0.41 -15.63
N ARG A 351 3.07 -0.05 -16.45
CA ARG A 351 1.78 0.67 -16.66
C ARG A 351 0.91 0.75 -15.41
N HIS A 352 1.00 -0.24 -14.52
CA HIS A 352 0.28 -0.29 -13.25
C HIS A 352 1.13 0.17 -12.04
N PHE A 353 2.23 0.90 -12.26
CA PHE A 353 2.96 1.56 -11.18
C PHE A 353 1.99 2.38 -10.32
N CYS A 354 2.15 2.34 -8.99
CA CYS A 354 1.23 2.98 -8.05
C CYS A 354 1.02 4.48 -8.37
N VAL A 355 -0.24 4.87 -8.57
CA VAL A 355 -0.57 6.27 -8.84
C VAL A 355 -0.37 7.17 -7.63
N GLY A 356 -0.53 6.60 -6.42
CA GLY A 356 -0.39 7.29 -5.13
C GLY A 356 1.03 7.29 -4.55
N ALA A 357 2.06 6.84 -5.27
CA ALA A 357 3.42 6.71 -4.73
C ALA A 357 3.98 8.03 -4.15
N LEU A 358 3.73 9.17 -4.82
CA LEU A 358 4.18 10.47 -4.33
C LEU A 358 3.32 11.01 -3.19
N LEU A 359 2.02 10.67 -3.14
CA LEU A 359 1.15 10.98 -2.01
C LEU A 359 1.64 10.21 -0.78
N ALA A 360 1.85 8.90 -0.89
CA ALA A 360 2.38 8.07 0.19
C ALA A 360 3.74 8.57 0.69
N LYS A 361 4.62 9.01 -0.23
CA LYS A 361 5.89 9.66 0.12
C LYS A 361 5.67 10.91 0.96
N ALA A 362 4.79 11.80 0.52
CA ALA A 362 4.49 13.05 1.24
C ALA A 362 3.88 12.76 2.63
N GLU A 363 2.97 11.80 2.75
CA GLU A 363 2.37 11.40 4.02
C GLU A 363 3.41 10.81 4.98
N VAL A 364 4.25 9.88 4.53
CA VAL A 364 5.27 9.25 5.38
C VAL A 364 6.33 10.27 5.81
N GLU A 365 6.83 11.11 4.89
CA GLU A 365 7.84 12.14 5.22
C GLU A 365 7.28 13.18 6.19
N THR A 366 6.08 13.69 5.96
CA THR A 366 5.42 14.66 6.85
C THR A 366 5.12 14.03 8.21
N GLY A 367 4.54 12.84 8.21
CA GLY A 367 4.19 12.12 9.43
C GLY A 367 5.42 11.82 10.30
N LEU A 368 6.48 11.31 9.69
CA LEU A 368 7.70 10.99 10.44
C LEU A 368 8.39 12.24 10.97
N ASN A 369 8.44 13.34 10.21
CA ASN A 369 8.95 14.62 10.69
C ASN A 369 8.17 15.09 11.92
N HIS A 370 6.84 15.15 11.87
CA HIS A 370 6.02 15.59 12.99
C HIS A 370 6.16 14.68 14.22
N LEU A 371 6.21 13.35 14.04
CA LEU A 371 6.43 12.41 15.15
C LEU A 371 7.80 12.61 15.78
N LEU A 372 8.87 12.73 14.99
CA LEU A 372 10.23 12.90 15.52
C LEU A 372 10.45 14.27 16.16
N ASP A 373 9.74 15.32 15.76
CA ASP A 373 9.81 16.66 16.35
C ASP A 373 9.02 16.74 17.67
N ALA A 374 7.84 16.13 17.71
CA ALA A 374 6.94 16.23 18.85
C ALA A 374 7.23 15.22 19.97
N LEU A 375 7.96 14.13 19.67
CA LEU A 375 8.20 13.02 20.59
C LEU A 375 9.70 12.86 20.90
N PRO A 376 10.26 13.69 21.80
CA PRO A 376 11.63 13.53 22.26
C PRO A 376 11.84 12.17 22.94
N ASP A 377 13.04 11.61 22.82
CA ASP A 377 13.42 10.33 23.43
C ASP A 377 12.50 9.16 23.02
N LEU A 378 11.91 9.25 21.84
CA LEU A 378 11.00 8.23 21.29
C LEU A 378 11.71 6.87 21.24
N ARG A 379 11.11 5.88 21.91
CA ARG A 379 11.57 4.49 21.97
C ARG A 379 10.39 3.54 22.08
N LEU A 380 10.62 2.26 21.79
CA LEU A 380 9.62 1.22 22.05
C LEU A 380 9.27 1.16 23.54
N ALA A 381 8.06 0.75 23.86
CA ALA A 381 7.68 0.45 25.24
C ALA A 381 8.53 -0.70 25.78
N ASP A 382 8.80 -0.67 27.09
CA ASP A 382 9.70 -1.63 27.73
C ASP A 382 9.21 -3.08 27.52
N GLY A 383 10.08 -3.94 27.02
CA GLY A 383 9.79 -5.35 26.75
C GLY A 383 8.89 -5.62 25.53
N PHE A 384 8.58 -4.61 24.73
CA PHE A 384 7.83 -4.77 23.50
C PHE A 384 8.77 -5.04 22.33
N ASP A 385 8.43 -6.06 21.54
CA ASP A 385 9.08 -6.38 20.26
C ASP A 385 8.05 -6.25 19.13
N PRO A 386 8.26 -5.39 18.14
CA PRO A 386 7.31 -5.20 17.03
C PRO A 386 7.13 -6.49 16.25
N VAL A 387 5.88 -6.92 16.11
CA VAL A 387 5.52 -8.11 15.33
C VAL A 387 4.64 -7.69 14.16
N GLU A 388 5.15 -7.91 12.96
CA GLU A 388 4.35 -7.75 11.74
C GLU A 388 3.41 -8.93 11.54
N ARG A 389 2.23 -8.67 11.01
CA ARG A 389 1.22 -9.68 10.69
C ARG A 389 0.58 -9.39 9.33
N GLY A 390 0.09 -10.43 8.69
CA GLY A 390 -0.64 -10.35 7.43
C GLY A 390 -0.01 -11.17 6.32
N VAL A 391 -0.82 -11.55 5.35
CA VAL A 391 -0.43 -12.37 4.19
C VAL A 391 -0.31 -11.50 2.94
N PHE A 392 -1.36 -10.75 2.59
CA PHE A 392 -1.36 -9.84 1.42
C PHE A 392 -0.76 -8.48 1.75
N THR A 393 -1.32 -7.82 2.75
CA THR A 393 -0.76 -6.63 3.37
C THR A 393 -0.19 -7.01 4.72
N ARG A 394 0.92 -6.38 5.08
CA ARG A 394 1.68 -6.75 6.27
C ARG A 394 2.25 -5.53 6.96
N GLY A 395 2.23 -5.54 8.28
CA GLY A 395 2.84 -4.53 9.13
C GLY A 395 2.54 -4.77 10.61
N PRO A 396 3.11 -3.95 11.49
CA PRO A 396 2.80 -4.00 12.92
C PRO A 396 1.30 -3.81 13.17
N GLN A 397 0.73 -4.63 14.06
CA GLN A 397 -0.67 -4.47 14.49
C GLN A 397 -0.82 -3.50 15.66
N SER A 398 0.27 -3.26 16.38
CA SER A 398 0.41 -2.32 17.48
C SER A 398 1.87 -1.90 17.56
N LEU A 399 2.13 -0.65 17.88
CA LEU A 399 3.48 -0.12 18.08
C LEU A 399 3.48 0.82 19.29
N PRO A 400 3.41 0.24 20.50
CA PRO A 400 3.45 1.02 21.73
C PRO A 400 4.84 1.65 21.95
N VAL A 401 4.84 2.97 22.13
CA VAL A 401 6.05 3.77 22.31
C VAL A 401 6.01 4.57 23.61
N ARG A 402 7.19 4.97 24.07
CA ARG A 402 7.39 5.95 25.14
C ARG A 402 8.23 7.10 24.65
N PHE A 403 7.98 8.28 25.19
CA PHE A 403 8.68 9.52 24.85
C PHE A 403 8.58 10.51 26.01
N THR A 404 9.40 11.55 26.00
CA THR A 404 9.25 12.66 26.92
C THR A 404 8.04 13.51 26.52
N PRO A 405 7.05 13.74 27.42
CA PRO A 405 5.88 14.56 27.13
C PRO A 405 6.27 15.97 26.69
N THR A 406 5.60 16.47 25.67
CA THR A 406 5.73 17.86 25.20
C THR A 406 4.39 18.59 25.33
N PRO A 407 4.38 19.91 25.62
CA PRO A 407 3.15 20.69 25.65
C PRO A 407 2.41 20.62 24.31
N ALA A 408 1.06 20.55 24.36
CA ALA A 408 0.20 20.59 23.17
C ALA A 408 0.11 21.99 22.56
#